data_1a1217253346e827a5d07757782d2d99
#
_entry.id   1a1217253346e827a5d07757782d2d99
#
_cell.length_a   1.000
_cell.length_b   1.000
_cell.length_c   1.000
_cell.angle_alpha   90.00
_cell.angle_beta   90.00
_cell.angle_gamma   90.00
#
_symmetry.space_group_name_H-M   'P 1'
#
loop_
_entity.id
_entity.type
_entity.pdbx_description
1 polymer ?
#
loop_
_entity_poly.entity_id
_entity_poly.type
_entity_poly.pdbx_seq_one_letter_code
_entity_poly.pdbx_strand_id
1 'polypeptide(L)'
;MGDTTPARYTSRPLPDYRHVPGRTPHPTRDPAGHSYGRPPVPVPDLNQADWRTCDEYLYGLDLFNAGYWWECHEVLENLWHAAGLGTMAGHALQAVIQCAASHLKVECGQPVGATRLAEHAAAHAEWGGVLGLGLDLRALVAATRGHIGAGAPPALLFLGSDAGEMRDNREVL
;
A
#
# COMPACT_ATOMS: atom_id res chain seq x y z
N MET A 1 20.36 13.82 -7.80
CA MET A 1 19.16 13.51 -7.00
C MET A 1 19.14 12.00 -6.81
N GLY A 2 19.39 11.52 -5.58
CA GLY A 2 19.32 10.09 -5.29
C GLY A 2 17.88 9.62 -5.47
N ASP A 3 17.72 8.45 -6.06
CA ASP A 3 16.43 7.76 -6.14
C ASP A 3 15.96 7.49 -4.69
N THR A 4 14.86 8.12 -4.27
CA THR A 4 14.31 7.98 -2.93
C THR A 4 13.37 6.78 -2.81
N THR A 5 13.21 6.00 -3.87
CA THR A 5 12.40 4.78 -3.83
C THR A 5 13.07 3.75 -2.94
N PRO A 6 12.38 3.18 -1.95
CA PRO A 6 12.97 2.16 -1.10
C PRO A 6 13.36 0.92 -1.92
N ALA A 7 14.40 0.23 -1.46
CA ALA A 7 14.71 -1.09 -1.99
C ALA A 7 13.50 -2.01 -1.84
N ARG A 8 13.34 -2.95 -2.77
CA ARG A 8 12.23 -3.90 -2.69
C ARG A 8 12.43 -4.87 -1.53
N TYR A 9 11.32 -5.17 -0.86
CA TYR A 9 11.30 -6.10 0.27
C TYR A 9 11.25 -7.56 -0.17
N THR A 10 10.83 -7.83 -1.42
CA THR A 10 10.76 -9.16 -2.01
C THR A 10 11.47 -9.23 -3.36
N SER A 11 11.84 -10.44 -3.79
CA SER A 11 12.36 -10.71 -5.14
C SER A 11 11.26 -11.08 -6.15
N ARG A 12 9.97 -11.06 -5.74
CA ARG A 12 8.84 -11.42 -6.62
C ARG A 12 8.76 -10.46 -7.80
N PRO A 13 8.57 -10.94 -9.03
CA PRO A 13 8.37 -10.05 -10.18
C PRO A 13 7.08 -9.24 -10.01
N LEU A 14 7.12 -7.99 -10.48
CA LEU A 14 5.91 -7.20 -10.62
C LEU A 14 5.04 -7.77 -11.75
N PRO A 15 3.70 -7.57 -11.72
CA PRO A 15 2.83 -7.95 -12.82
C PRO A 15 3.23 -7.28 -14.14
N ASP A 16 2.87 -7.89 -15.27
CA ASP A 16 3.21 -7.40 -16.61
C ASP A 16 2.71 -5.98 -16.90
N TYR A 17 1.64 -5.58 -16.24
CA TYR A 17 1.12 -4.22 -16.24
C TYR A 17 0.47 -3.91 -14.88
N ARG A 18 0.39 -2.62 -14.55
CA ARG A 18 -0.41 -2.11 -13.43
C ARG A 18 -1.84 -1.80 -13.92
N HIS A 19 -2.82 -2.22 -13.17
CA HIS A 19 -4.21 -2.00 -13.57
C HIS A 19 -4.68 -0.57 -13.29
N VAL A 20 -5.18 0.07 -14.35
CA VAL A 20 -5.90 1.35 -14.25
C VAL A 20 -7.28 1.14 -14.89
N PRO A 21 -8.37 1.30 -14.13
CA PRO A 21 -9.73 1.11 -14.63
C PRO A 21 -10.00 1.92 -15.91
N GLY A 22 -10.56 1.24 -16.90
CA GLY A 22 -10.86 1.83 -18.21
C GLY A 22 -9.66 1.98 -19.16
N ARG A 23 -8.43 1.64 -18.73
CA ARG A 23 -7.22 1.75 -19.58
C ARG A 23 -6.53 0.42 -19.86
N THR A 24 -6.66 -0.54 -18.94
CA THR A 24 -6.01 -1.85 -19.04
C THR A 24 -7.04 -2.97 -18.83
N PRO A 25 -6.77 -4.21 -19.29
CA PRO A 25 -7.62 -5.36 -18.99
C PRO A 25 -7.79 -5.53 -17.47
N HIS A 26 -8.99 -5.95 -17.04
CA HIS A 26 -9.20 -6.21 -15.60
C HIS A 26 -8.42 -7.45 -15.18
N PRO A 27 -7.52 -7.38 -14.18
CA PRO A 27 -6.57 -8.45 -13.87
C PRO A 27 -7.18 -9.83 -13.67
N THR A 28 -8.34 -9.93 -13.02
CA THR A 28 -8.95 -11.22 -12.66
C THR A 28 -10.20 -11.57 -13.48
N ARG A 29 -10.87 -10.60 -14.13
CA ARG A 29 -12.13 -10.80 -14.84
C ARG A 29 -11.96 -10.90 -16.35
N ASP A 30 -10.96 -10.23 -16.90
CA ASP A 30 -10.66 -10.26 -18.32
C ASP A 30 -9.75 -11.45 -18.65
N PRO A 31 -10.04 -12.26 -19.69
CA PRO A 31 -9.14 -13.32 -20.13
C PRO A 31 -7.69 -12.87 -20.44
N ALA A 32 -7.50 -11.60 -20.83
CA ALA A 32 -6.18 -10.99 -21.02
C ALA A 32 -5.58 -10.43 -19.72
N GLY A 33 -6.25 -10.58 -18.58
CA GLY A 33 -5.79 -10.11 -17.28
C GLY A 33 -4.63 -10.93 -16.74
N HIS A 34 -3.61 -10.25 -16.19
CA HIS A 34 -2.39 -10.90 -15.68
C HIS A 34 -2.62 -11.91 -14.54
N SER A 35 -3.79 -11.89 -13.89
CA SER A 35 -4.19 -12.78 -12.80
C SER A 35 -5.46 -13.59 -13.13
N TYR A 36 -5.89 -13.59 -14.39
CA TYR A 36 -7.08 -14.33 -14.80
C TYR A 36 -6.99 -15.82 -14.48
N GLY A 37 -8.02 -16.35 -13.84
CA GLY A 37 -8.10 -17.78 -13.47
C GLY A 37 -7.14 -18.21 -12.36
N ARG A 38 -6.37 -17.31 -11.75
CA ARG A 38 -5.52 -17.66 -10.61
C ARG A 38 -6.35 -17.75 -9.33
N PRO A 39 -6.18 -18.81 -8.52
CA PRO A 39 -6.86 -18.93 -7.24
C PRO A 39 -6.26 -17.92 -6.23
N PRO A 40 -7.04 -17.52 -5.21
CA PRO A 40 -6.52 -16.74 -4.09
C PRO A 40 -5.35 -17.47 -3.40
N VAL A 41 -4.34 -16.71 -2.99
CA VAL A 41 -3.20 -17.23 -2.22
C VAL A 41 -3.62 -17.30 -0.75
N PRO A 42 -3.44 -18.45 -0.06
CA PRO A 42 -3.62 -18.51 1.39
C PRO A 42 -2.66 -17.56 2.12
N VAL A 43 -3.17 -16.79 3.09
CA VAL A 43 -2.40 -15.81 3.84
C VAL A 43 -2.60 -15.99 5.34
N PRO A 44 -1.61 -15.63 6.18
CA PRO A 44 -1.74 -15.71 7.63
C PRO A 44 -2.56 -14.55 8.20
N ASP A 45 -3.06 -14.73 9.41
CA ASP A 45 -3.58 -13.66 10.25
C ASP A 45 -2.41 -12.85 10.85
N LEU A 46 -2.23 -11.61 10.44
CA LEU A 46 -1.14 -10.73 10.88
C LEU A 46 -1.31 -10.20 12.32
N ASN A 47 -2.40 -10.52 13.02
CA ASN A 47 -2.46 -10.31 14.47
C ASN A 47 -1.65 -11.35 15.24
N GLN A 48 -1.34 -12.50 14.61
CA GLN A 48 -0.66 -13.63 15.22
C GLN A 48 0.68 -13.94 14.54
N ALA A 49 0.79 -13.70 13.24
CA ALA A 49 1.99 -13.95 12.45
C ALA A 49 2.92 -12.73 12.44
N ASP A 50 4.23 -12.97 12.36
CA ASP A 50 5.20 -11.91 12.16
C ASP A 50 5.12 -11.36 10.71
N TRP A 51 4.69 -10.12 10.57
CA TRP A 51 4.58 -9.44 9.29
C TRP A 51 5.92 -9.37 8.52
N ARG A 52 7.06 -9.38 9.25
CA ARG A 52 8.41 -9.33 8.65
C ARG A 52 8.73 -10.55 7.80
N THR A 53 8.07 -11.66 8.08
CA THR A 53 8.23 -12.93 7.34
C THR A 53 7.06 -13.23 6.42
N CYS A 54 6.05 -12.36 6.35
CA CYS A 54 4.89 -12.53 5.48
C CYS A 54 5.20 -12.00 4.08
N ASP A 55 5.55 -12.88 3.16
CA ASP A 55 5.90 -12.53 1.77
C ASP A 55 4.79 -11.76 1.05
N GLU A 56 3.51 -12.13 1.27
CA GLU A 56 2.37 -11.43 0.66
C GLU A 56 2.26 -9.98 1.17
N TYR A 57 2.49 -9.74 2.47
CA TYR A 57 2.50 -8.39 3.03
C TYR A 57 3.63 -7.54 2.43
N LEU A 58 4.85 -8.06 2.46
CA LEU A 58 6.02 -7.37 1.93
C LEU A 58 5.88 -7.10 0.43
N TYR A 59 5.32 -8.04 -0.33
CA TYR A 59 5.03 -7.85 -1.75
C TYR A 59 3.96 -6.78 -1.98
N GLY A 60 2.94 -6.69 -1.11
CA GLY A 60 1.97 -5.60 -1.13
C GLY A 60 2.62 -4.22 -1.01
N LEU A 61 3.66 -4.08 -0.14
CA LEU A 61 4.43 -2.85 -0.02
C LEU A 61 5.25 -2.55 -1.28
N ASP A 62 5.86 -3.56 -1.88
CA ASP A 62 6.58 -3.43 -3.16
C ASP A 62 5.66 -2.94 -4.27
N LEU A 63 4.46 -3.48 -4.36
CA LEU A 63 3.43 -3.06 -5.32
C LEU A 63 3.04 -1.60 -5.12
N PHE A 64 2.80 -1.19 -3.87
CA PHE A 64 2.48 0.21 -3.54
C PHE A 64 3.59 1.15 -4.02
N ASN A 65 4.85 0.87 -3.64
CA ASN A 65 5.99 1.69 -3.96
C ASN A 65 6.31 1.76 -5.47
N ALA A 66 5.92 0.72 -6.21
CA ALA A 66 6.04 0.67 -7.67
C ALA A 66 4.83 1.28 -8.42
N GLY A 67 3.82 1.79 -7.70
CA GLY A 67 2.64 2.40 -8.32
C GLY A 67 1.58 1.41 -8.81
N TYR A 68 1.68 0.13 -8.44
CA TYR A 68 0.69 -0.92 -8.72
C TYR A 68 -0.42 -0.89 -7.67
N TRP A 69 -1.14 0.23 -7.57
CA TRP A 69 -2.06 0.48 -6.46
C TRP A 69 -3.28 -0.43 -6.44
N TRP A 70 -3.79 -0.83 -7.61
CA TRP A 70 -4.89 -1.78 -7.68
C TRP A 70 -4.44 -3.17 -7.18
N GLU A 71 -3.29 -3.63 -7.65
CA GLU A 71 -2.71 -4.93 -7.27
C GLU A 71 -2.31 -4.94 -5.79
N CYS A 72 -1.78 -3.83 -5.27
CA CYS A 72 -1.52 -3.65 -3.85
C CYS A 72 -2.81 -3.79 -3.01
N HIS A 73 -3.90 -3.12 -3.42
CA HIS A 73 -5.20 -3.23 -2.78
C HIS A 73 -5.67 -4.70 -2.71
N GLU A 74 -5.65 -5.43 -3.82
CA GLU A 74 -6.09 -6.83 -3.89
C GLU A 74 -5.27 -7.76 -2.97
N VAL A 75 -3.94 -7.61 -2.98
CA VAL A 75 -3.06 -8.42 -2.13
C VAL A 75 -3.30 -8.12 -0.64
N LEU A 76 -3.37 -6.85 -0.27
CA LEU A 76 -3.58 -6.45 1.12
C LEU A 76 -5.01 -6.69 1.60
N GLU A 77 -6.02 -6.66 0.72
CA GLU A 77 -7.41 -7.00 1.06
C GLU A 77 -7.54 -8.46 1.49
N ASN A 78 -6.81 -9.37 0.84
CA ASN A 78 -6.77 -10.77 1.25
C ASN A 78 -6.22 -10.94 2.67
N LEU A 79 -5.14 -10.24 3.00
CA LEU A 79 -4.58 -10.20 4.37
C LEU A 79 -5.53 -9.55 5.37
N TRP A 80 -6.22 -8.48 4.98
CA TRP A 80 -7.21 -7.81 5.81
C TRP A 80 -8.39 -8.73 6.17
N HIS A 81 -8.88 -9.51 5.22
CA HIS A 81 -9.92 -10.51 5.50
C HIS A 81 -9.45 -11.58 6.51
N ALA A 82 -8.19 -12.02 6.41
CA ALA A 82 -7.61 -12.96 7.36
C ALA A 82 -7.41 -12.35 8.76
N ALA A 83 -7.01 -11.07 8.84
CA ALA A 83 -6.79 -10.37 10.10
C ALA A 83 -8.09 -9.98 10.81
N GLY A 84 -9.16 -9.70 10.06
CA GLY A 84 -10.47 -9.29 10.59
C GLY A 84 -10.63 -7.78 10.75
N LEU A 85 -11.88 -7.34 10.63
CA LEU A 85 -12.29 -5.94 10.46
C LEU A 85 -11.93 -5.01 11.64
N GLY A 86 -12.04 -5.48 12.87
CA GLY A 86 -11.89 -4.64 14.07
C GLY A 86 -10.57 -4.81 14.79
N THR A 87 -9.57 -5.43 14.16
CA THR A 87 -8.29 -5.71 14.78
C THR A 87 -7.25 -4.63 14.46
N MET A 88 -6.19 -4.55 15.25
CA MET A 88 -5.10 -3.59 15.01
C MET A 88 -4.45 -3.81 13.63
N ALA A 89 -4.14 -5.06 13.29
CA ALA A 89 -3.59 -5.39 11.97
C ALA A 89 -4.60 -5.08 10.85
N GLY A 90 -5.89 -5.38 11.06
CA GLY A 90 -6.96 -5.03 10.13
C GLY A 90 -7.06 -3.53 9.86
N HIS A 91 -6.98 -2.70 10.89
CA HIS A 91 -6.95 -1.25 10.74
C HIS A 91 -5.68 -0.76 10.03
N ALA A 92 -4.51 -1.31 10.35
CA ALA A 92 -3.26 -0.94 9.68
C ALA A 92 -3.32 -1.28 8.17
N LEU A 93 -3.79 -2.47 7.81
CA LEU A 93 -3.98 -2.88 6.42
C LEU A 93 -4.98 -1.96 5.69
N GLN A 94 -6.12 -1.63 6.32
CA GLN A 94 -7.10 -0.73 5.74
C GLN A 94 -6.54 0.67 5.48
N ALA A 95 -5.71 1.20 6.36
CA ALA A 95 -5.07 2.49 6.12
C ALA A 95 -4.23 2.47 4.83
N VAL A 96 -3.43 1.42 4.61
CA VAL A 96 -2.63 1.27 3.38
C VAL A 96 -3.51 1.06 2.15
N ILE A 97 -4.51 0.18 2.24
CA ILE A 97 -5.47 -0.11 1.15
C ILE A 97 -6.17 1.18 0.70
N GLN A 98 -6.66 1.98 1.63
CA GLN A 98 -7.35 3.23 1.33
C GLN A 98 -6.41 4.27 0.70
N CYS A 99 -5.14 4.33 1.13
CA CYS A 99 -4.14 5.19 0.50
C CYS A 99 -3.83 4.72 -0.94
N ALA A 100 -3.66 3.42 -1.18
CA ALA A 100 -3.46 2.88 -2.52
C ALA A 100 -4.65 3.21 -3.45
N ALA A 101 -5.86 2.96 -2.98
CA ALA A 101 -7.08 3.30 -3.72
C ALA A 101 -7.21 4.82 -3.96
N SER A 102 -6.76 5.66 -3.02
CA SER A 102 -6.72 7.11 -3.18
C SER A 102 -5.80 7.54 -4.32
N HIS A 103 -4.57 7.00 -4.37
CA HIS A 103 -3.63 7.26 -5.46
C HIS A 103 -4.20 6.81 -6.82
N LEU A 104 -4.84 5.65 -6.89
CA LEU A 104 -5.50 5.17 -8.09
C LEU A 104 -6.62 6.11 -8.54
N LYS A 105 -7.40 6.67 -7.60
CA LYS A 105 -8.44 7.67 -7.88
C LYS A 105 -7.87 8.96 -8.44
N VAL A 106 -6.71 9.43 -7.95
CA VAL A 106 -6.00 10.58 -8.53
C VAL A 106 -5.63 10.30 -9.98
N GLU A 107 -5.04 9.14 -10.26
CA GLU A 107 -4.67 8.73 -11.61
C GLU A 107 -5.87 8.63 -12.57
N CYS A 108 -7.03 8.23 -12.04
CA CYS A 108 -8.28 8.18 -12.78
C CYS A 108 -8.98 9.55 -12.93
N GLY A 109 -8.39 10.65 -12.46
CA GLY A 109 -8.97 11.99 -12.52
C GLY A 109 -10.19 12.17 -11.60
N GLN A 110 -10.24 11.47 -10.47
CA GLN A 110 -11.33 11.47 -9.50
C GLN A 110 -10.90 12.03 -8.13
N PRO A 111 -10.51 13.31 -8.02
CA PRO A 111 -9.91 13.86 -6.79
C PRO A 111 -10.86 13.85 -5.58
N VAL A 112 -12.16 14.02 -5.80
CA VAL A 112 -13.15 13.94 -4.70
C VAL A 112 -13.19 12.53 -4.08
N GLY A 113 -13.15 11.50 -4.92
CA GLY A 113 -13.06 10.11 -4.46
C GLY A 113 -11.76 9.84 -3.74
N ALA A 114 -10.64 10.36 -4.25
CA ALA A 114 -9.33 10.25 -3.62
C ALA A 114 -9.32 10.88 -2.21
N THR A 115 -9.87 12.07 -2.06
CA THR A 115 -9.95 12.76 -0.76
C THR A 115 -10.76 11.94 0.26
N ARG A 116 -11.91 11.40 -0.12
CA ARG A 116 -12.74 10.57 0.77
C ARG A 116 -11.99 9.33 1.25
N LEU A 117 -11.25 8.67 0.35
CA LEU A 117 -10.44 7.50 0.70
C LEU A 117 -9.30 7.86 1.65
N ALA A 118 -8.64 9.01 1.44
CA ALA A 118 -7.60 9.49 2.35
C ALA A 118 -8.15 9.83 3.75
N GLU A 119 -9.39 10.32 3.87
CA GLU A 119 -10.06 10.52 5.16
C GLU A 119 -10.39 9.18 5.84
N HIS A 120 -10.84 8.17 5.10
CA HIS A 120 -11.03 6.82 5.64
C HIS A 120 -9.69 6.22 6.11
N ALA A 121 -8.61 6.41 5.32
CA ALA A 121 -7.28 5.98 5.72
C ALA A 121 -6.84 6.62 7.04
N ALA A 122 -7.11 7.92 7.24
CA ALA A 122 -6.81 8.63 8.48
C ALA A 122 -7.54 8.02 9.68
N ALA A 123 -8.84 7.72 9.53
CA ALA A 123 -9.62 7.09 10.59
C ALA A 123 -9.05 5.72 10.98
N HIS A 124 -8.63 4.91 10.01
CA HIS A 124 -8.00 3.62 10.27
C HIS A 124 -6.60 3.76 10.89
N ALA A 125 -5.81 4.75 10.47
CA ALA A 125 -4.48 4.99 11.01
C ALA A 125 -4.47 5.29 12.52
N GLU A 126 -5.55 5.85 13.06
CA GLU A 126 -5.69 6.08 14.51
C GLU A 126 -5.78 4.75 15.32
N TRP A 127 -6.32 3.70 14.73
CA TRP A 127 -6.53 2.40 15.36
C TRP A 127 -5.48 1.34 14.97
N GLY A 128 -4.70 1.59 13.92
CA GLY A 128 -3.68 0.68 13.41
C GLY A 128 -2.38 0.62 14.22
N GLY A 129 -2.27 1.46 15.25
CA GLY A 129 -1.07 1.56 16.09
C GLY A 129 -0.04 2.57 15.57
N VAL A 130 0.91 2.96 16.43
CA VAL A 130 1.91 4.02 16.12
C VAL A 130 2.81 3.60 14.95
N LEU A 131 3.22 2.33 14.94
CA LEU A 131 3.94 1.70 13.82
C LEU A 131 3.16 0.44 13.41
N GLY A 132 1.97 0.63 12.85
CA GLY A 132 1.10 -0.46 12.44
C GLY A 132 1.77 -1.33 11.37
N LEU A 133 2.07 -2.58 11.69
CA LEU A 133 2.79 -3.51 10.83
C LEU A 133 4.13 -2.95 10.31
N GLY A 134 4.84 -2.19 11.15
CA GLY A 134 6.12 -1.57 10.81
C GLY A 134 6.04 -0.27 10.01
N LEU A 135 4.84 0.28 9.77
CA LEU A 135 4.63 1.49 8.97
C LEU A 135 4.18 2.67 9.85
N ASP A 136 4.72 3.86 9.58
CA ASP A 136 4.16 5.12 10.09
C ASP A 136 2.92 5.49 9.26
N LEU A 137 1.76 5.02 9.72
CA LEU A 137 0.48 5.21 9.02
C LEU A 137 0.06 6.68 8.94
N ARG A 138 0.43 7.50 9.94
CA ARG A 138 0.10 8.93 9.93
C ARG A 138 0.94 9.67 8.89
N ALA A 139 2.22 9.36 8.79
CA ALA A 139 3.08 9.90 7.74
C ALA A 139 2.59 9.48 6.35
N LEU A 140 2.17 8.24 6.17
CA LEU A 140 1.58 7.74 4.91
C LEU A 140 0.33 8.55 4.52
N VAL A 141 -0.60 8.75 5.43
CA VAL A 141 -1.83 9.53 5.19
C VAL A 141 -1.50 10.99 4.84
N ALA A 142 -0.56 11.61 5.58
CA ALA A 142 -0.13 12.98 5.30
C ALA A 142 0.48 13.13 3.90
N ALA A 143 1.35 12.19 3.49
CA ALA A 143 1.94 12.16 2.16
C ALA A 143 0.88 11.94 1.06
N THR A 144 -0.10 11.05 1.30
CA THR A 144 -1.23 10.82 0.38
C THR A 144 -2.07 12.08 0.19
N ARG A 145 -2.39 12.80 1.26
CA ARG A 145 -3.09 14.10 1.17
C ARG A 145 -2.28 15.14 0.41
N GLY A 146 -0.98 15.20 0.62
CA GLY A 146 -0.07 16.08 -0.12
C GLY A 146 -0.07 15.79 -1.62
N HIS A 147 -0.11 14.53 -2.01
CA HIS A 147 -0.23 14.12 -3.41
C HIS A 147 -1.55 14.60 -4.04
N ILE A 148 -2.66 14.45 -3.33
CA ILE A 148 -3.99 14.87 -3.83
C ILE A 148 -4.09 16.39 -3.96
N GLY A 149 -3.68 17.13 -2.93
CA GLY A 149 -3.94 18.56 -2.82
C GLY A 149 -2.87 19.44 -3.47
N ALA A 150 -1.59 19.10 -3.33
CA ALA A 150 -0.47 19.93 -3.75
C ALA A 150 0.28 19.37 -4.97
N GLY A 151 -0.17 18.26 -5.56
CA GLY A 151 0.53 17.60 -6.66
C GLY A 151 1.93 17.10 -6.27
N ALA A 152 2.15 16.83 -4.98
CA ALA A 152 3.38 16.21 -4.51
C ALA A 152 3.56 14.81 -5.16
N PRO A 153 4.77 14.24 -5.19
CA PRO A 153 4.96 12.86 -5.61
C PRO A 153 4.06 11.89 -4.83
N PRO A 154 3.69 10.74 -5.40
CA PRO A 154 2.96 9.71 -4.67
C PRO A 154 3.66 9.33 -3.37
N ALA A 155 2.89 8.98 -2.34
CA ALA A 155 3.44 8.49 -1.09
C ALA A 155 4.26 7.20 -1.31
N LEU A 156 5.27 6.99 -0.48
CA LEU A 156 6.08 5.78 -0.43
C LEU A 156 5.97 5.15 0.96
N LEU A 157 6.10 3.83 1.02
CA LEU A 157 6.08 3.04 2.24
C LEU A 157 7.51 2.66 2.63
N PHE A 158 7.89 2.99 3.87
CA PHE A 158 9.17 2.61 4.46
C PHE A 158 8.89 1.83 5.74
N LEU A 159 9.47 0.64 5.87
CA LEU A 159 9.45 -0.09 7.13
C LEU A 159 10.35 0.60 8.17
N GLY A 160 10.01 0.46 9.46
CA GLY A 160 10.62 1.24 10.54
C GLY A 160 12.16 1.19 10.64
N SER A 161 12.80 0.11 10.19
CA SER A 161 14.26 0.02 10.07
C SER A 161 14.84 0.97 9.02
N ASP A 162 14.13 1.15 7.92
CA ASP A 162 14.57 1.99 6.80
C ASP A 162 14.40 3.49 7.12
N ALA A 163 13.37 3.82 7.94
CA ALA A 163 13.13 5.19 8.38
C ALA A 163 14.22 5.73 9.33
N GLY A 164 14.94 4.85 10.02
CA GLY A 164 16.07 5.21 10.88
C GLY A 164 17.32 5.62 10.10
N GLU A 165 17.63 4.93 9.04
CA GLU A 165 18.81 5.20 8.22
C GLU A 165 18.68 6.51 7.43
N MET A 166 17.48 6.87 6.97
CA MET A 166 17.26 8.14 6.27
C MET A 166 17.34 9.37 7.16
N ARG A 167 17.11 9.25 8.50
CA ARG A 167 17.23 10.38 9.44
C ARG A 167 18.69 10.67 9.79
N ASP A 168 19.52 9.66 9.85
CA ASP A 168 20.93 9.80 10.21
C ASP A 168 21.77 10.47 9.09
N ASN A 169 21.39 10.29 7.83
CA ASN A 169 22.03 10.94 6.68
C ASN A 169 21.69 12.44 6.51
N ARG A 170 20.78 13.02 7.31
CA ARG A 170 20.43 14.44 7.26
C ARG A 170 21.14 15.30 8.34
N GLU A 171 21.81 14.66 9.29
CA GLU A 171 22.55 15.37 10.35
C GLU A 171 24.06 15.49 10.08
N VAL A 172 24.53 15.06 8.91
CA VAL A 172 25.95 15.17 8.52
C VAL A 172 26.08 16.05 7.25
N LEU A 173 25.66 17.30 7.38
CA LEU A 173 26.13 18.40 6.50
C LEU A 173 26.12 19.71 7.28
#